data_981274220c082a23d71a6729ef7b5f47
#
_entry.id   981274220c082a23d71a6729ef7b5f47
#
_cell.length_a   1.000
_cell.length_b   1.000
_cell.length_c   1.000
_cell.angle_alpha   90.00
_cell.angle_beta   90.00
_cell.angle_gamma   90.00
#
_symmetry.space_group_name_H-M   'P 1'
#
loop_
_entity.id
_entity.type
_entity.pdbx_description
1 polymer ?
#
loop_
_entity_poly.entity_id
_entity_poly.type
_entity_poly.pdbx_seq_one_letter_code
_entity_poly.pdbx_strand_id
1 'polypeptide(L)'
;IEAIQKALEAFGIPCLTRIASAHKTPKRLLDMIKSYDSEGIPTVYITVAGRSNALSGFVDAATQYPVLACPPPLEEWAICDIWSSLRMPSGVAPALILEPVNVALCAAKLLALKDESLRESIRRFQQQQIDRLIEEDRLIEKNETIEKKNLQERPRT
;
A
#
# COMPACT_ATOMS: atom_id res chain seq x y z
N ILE A 1 6.58 -2.95 -7.37
CA ILE A 1 7.50 -2.25 -6.44
C ILE A 1 7.52 -0.76 -6.75
N GLU A 2 7.72 -0.34 -7.98
CA GLU A 2 7.81 1.08 -8.39
C GLU A 2 6.62 1.93 -7.89
N ALA A 3 5.39 1.41 -7.98
CA ALA A 3 4.22 2.11 -7.48
C ALA A 3 4.27 2.38 -5.96
N ILE A 4 4.80 1.42 -5.19
CA ILE A 4 5.02 1.59 -3.73
C ILE A 4 6.08 2.65 -3.48
N GLN A 5 7.22 2.57 -4.18
CA GLN A 5 8.32 3.52 -4.04
C GLN A 5 7.86 4.95 -4.35
N LYS A 6 7.18 5.15 -5.48
CA LYS A 6 6.61 6.45 -5.89
C LYS A 6 5.61 7.00 -4.86
N ALA A 7 4.77 6.14 -4.30
CA ALA A 7 3.81 6.55 -3.29
C ALA A 7 4.49 6.94 -1.95
N LEU A 8 5.53 6.23 -1.53
CA LEU A 8 6.32 6.58 -0.34
C LEU A 8 7.09 7.89 -0.54
N GLU A 9 7.67 8.10 -1.73
CA GLU A 9 8.35 9.34 -2.09
C GLU A 9 7.41 10.56 -1.99
N ALA A 10 6.14 10.41 -2.41
CA ALA A 10 5.14 11.47 -2.30
C ALA A 10 4.85 11.88 -0.83
N PHE A 11 5.08 10.99 0.13
CA PHE A 11 5.03 11.30 1.56
C PHE A 11 6.38 11.77 2.13
N GLY A 12 7.46 11.80 1.32
CA GLY A 12 8.82 12.10 1.79
C GLY A 12 9.46 10.97 2.59
N ILE A 13 8.97 9.74 2.47
CA ILE A 13 9.47 8.58 3.20
C ILE A 13 10.57 7.89 2.37
N PRO A 14 11.81 7.79 2.90
CA PRO A 14 12.86 7.06 2.22
C PRO A 14 12.53 5.56 2.15
N CYS A 15 12.79 4.95 1.00
CA CYS A 15 12.51 3.54 0.76
C CYS A 15 13.76 2.79 0.32
N LEU A 16 14.15 1.78 1.08
CA LEU A 16 15.24 0.88 0.76
C LEU A 16 14.71 -0.46 0.23
N THR A 17 14.96 -0.73 -1.05
CA THR A 17 14.50 -2.00 -1.66
C THR A 17 15.59 -3.06 -1.61
N ARG A 18 15.21 -4.28 -1.22
CA ARG A 18 16.05 -5.47 -1.17
C ARG A 18 15.35 -6.67 -1.80
N ILE A 19 16.14 -7.61 -2.29
CA ILE A 19 15.66 -8.87 -2.85
C ILE A 19 16.16 -10.00 -1.96
N ALA A 20 15.24 -10.77 -1.42
CA ALA A 20 15.49 -12.00 -0.68
C ALA A 20 14.29 -12.93 -0.79
N SER A 21 14.46 -14.19 -0.43
CA SER A 21 13.39 -15.19 -0.45
C SER A 21 13.38 -15.97 0.86
N ALA A 22 12.22 -16.03 1.51
CA ALA A 22 12.05 -16.86 2.70
C ALA A 22 12.33 -18.35 2.44
N HIS A 23 12.01 -18.83 1.23
CA HIS A 23 12.25 -20.24 0.85
C HIS A 23 13.69 -20.51 0.40
N LYS A 24 14.32 -19.57 -0.34
CA LYS A 24 15.62 -19.83 -1.02
C LYS A 24 16.80 -19.24 -0.29
N THR A 25 16.62 -18.14 0.42
CA THR A 25 17.71 -17.39 1.09
C THR A 25 17.32 -16.96 2.51
N PRO A 26 16.77 -17.88 3.36
CA PRO A 26 16.23 -17.51 4.67
C PRO A 26 17.29 -16.93 5.60
N LYS A 27 18.51 -17.47 5.59
CA LYS A 27 19.61 -16.96 6.41
C LYS A 27 19.96 -15.51 6.04
N ARG A 28 20.11 -15.23 4.75
CA ARG A 28 20.38 -13.85 4.25
C ARG A 28 19.27 -12.89 4.65
N LEU A 29 18.00 -13.31 4.52
CA LEU A 29 16.86 -12.51 4.90
C LEU A 29 16.90 -12.17 6.40
N LEU A 30 17.17 -13.16 7.25
CA LEU A 30 17.27 -12.95 8.69
C LEU A 30 18.44 -12.00 9.06
N ASP A 31 19.59 -12.18 8.44
CA ASP A 31 20.76 -11.33 8.67
C ASP A 31 20.47 -9.86 8.28
N MET A 32 19.75 -9.64 7.16
CA MET A 32 19.32 -8.32 6.72
C MET A 32 18.35 -7.65 7.71
N ILE A 33 17.33 -8.38 8.19
CA ILE A 33 16.36 -7.86 9.16
C ILE A 33 17.10 -7.44 10.43
N LYS A 34 17.94 -8.30 10.98
CA LYS A 34 18.73 -8.01 12.19
C LYS A 34 19.62 -6.77 12.03
N SER A 35 20.23 -6.62 10.85
CA SER A 35 21.06 -5.44 10.55
C SER A 35 20.23 -4.16 10.60
N TYR A 36 19.07 -4.11 9.95
CA TYR A 36 18.22 -2.91 9.95
C TYR A 36 17.58 -2.64 11.31
N ASP A 37 17.13 -3.66 12.00
CA ASP A 37 16.54 -3.50 13.33
C ASP A 37 17.58 -2.95 14.34
N SER A 38 18.87 -3.31 14.18
CA SER A 38 19.94 -2.81 15.05
C SER A 38 20.25 -1.32 14.87
N GLU A 39 19.80 -0.69 13.78
CA GLU A 39 19.97 0.74 13.55
C GLU A 39 19.06 1.60 14.46
N GLY A 40 18.01 1.02 15.04
CA GLY A 40 17.08 1.69 15.96
C GLY A 40 16.23 2.79 15.30
N ILE A 41 16.19 2.82 13.97
CA ILE A 41 15.38 3.77 13.20
C ILE A 41 13.94 3.27 13.10
N PRO A 42 12.91 4.12 13.33
CA PRO A 42 11.52 3.73 13.10
C PRO A 42 11.32 3.19 11.68
N THR A 43 10.97 1.92 11.57
CA THR A 43 10.94 1.17 10.32
C THR A 43 9.57 0.53 10.11
N VAL A 44 9.13 0.44 8.86
CA VAL A 44 8.01 -0.40 8.43
C VAL A 44 8.50 -1.28 7.29
N TYR A 45 8.36 -2.58 7.45
CA TYR A 45 8.70 -3.52 6.39
C TYR A 45 7.52 -3.70 5.45
N ILE A 46 7.73 -3.52 4.14
CA ILE A 46 6.76 -3.84 3.11
C ILE A 46 7.28 -5.05 2.33
N THR A 47 6.57 -6.15 2.40
CA THR A 47 6.94 -7.39 1.71
C THR A 47 6.11 -7.57 0.44
N VAL A 48 6.78 -7.81 -0.69
CA VAL A 48 6.16 -8.05 -1.99
C VAL A 48 6.49 -9.46 -2.44
N ALA A 49 5.58 -10.39 -2.21
CA ALA A 49 5.74 -11.79 -2.58
C ALA A 49 4.42 -12.35 -3.11
N GLY A 50 4.49 -13.02 -4.26
CA GLY A 50 3.37 -13.76 -4.84
C GLY A 50 3.44 -15.25 -4.51
N ARG A 51 2.49 -16.01 -5.03
CA ARG A 51 2.35 -17.46 -4.81
C ARG A 51 2.21 -17.78 -3.32
N SER A 52 2.90 -18.80 -2.81
CA SER A 52 2.96 -19.10 -1.38
C SER A 52 3.77 -18.02 -0.65
N ASN A 53 3.10 -17.06 -0.04
CA ASN A 53 3.72 -15.93 0.65
C ASN A 53 4.24 -16.35 2.05
N ALA A 54 5.38 -17.02 2.11
CA ALA A 54 6.08 -17.24 3.36
C ALA A 54 6.86 -15.98 3.81
N LEU A 55 7.10 -15.03 2.92
CA LEU A 55 7.98 -13.89 3.18
C LEU A 55 7.44 -12.99 4.30
N SER A 56 6.16 -12.61 4.24
CA SER A 56 5.58 -11.68 5.22
C SER A 56 5.59 -12.26 6.63
N GLY A 57 5.16 -13.52 6.80
CA GLY A 57 5.19 -14.17 8.09
C GLY A 57 6.61 -14.39 8.64
N PHE A 58 7.58 -14.70 7.77
CA PHE A 58 8.98 -14.84 8.17
C PHE A 58 9.56 -13.51 8.65
N VAL A 59 9.32 -12.41 7.92
CA VAL A 59 9.80 -11.08 8.31
C VAL A 59 9.15 -10.67 9.63
N ASP A 60 7.84 -10.84 9.76
CA ASP A 60 7.08 -10.45 10.96
C ASP A 60 7.56 -11.19 12.21
N ALA A 61 7.81 -12.50 12.10
CA ALA A 61 8.35 -13.30 13.20
C ALA A 61 9.80 -12.94 13.58
N ALA A 62 10.53 -12.23 12.71
CA ALA A 62 11.95 -11.91 12.89
C ALA A 62 12.21 -10.45 13.33
N THR A 63 11.20 -9.58 13.33
CA THR A 63 11.32 -8.16 13.68
C THR A 63 10.31 -7.73 14.73
N GLN A 64 10.59 -6.62 15.41
CA GLN A 64 9.63 -5.93 16.30
C GLN A 64 8.92 -4.76 15.61
N TYR A 65 9.26 -4.49 14.35
CA TYR A 65 8.65 -3.44 13.55
C TYR A 65 7.42 -3.93 12.77
N PRO A 66 6.47 -3.04 12.43
CA PRO A 66 5.31 -3.43 11.65
C PRO A 66 5.70 -4.01 10.28
N VAL A 67 4.99 -5.06 9.87
CA VAL A 67 5.14 -5.70 8.57
C VAL A 67 3.85 -5.61 7.78
N LEU A 68 3.95 -5.09 6.56
CA LEU A 68 2.85 -4.98 5.61
C LEU A 68 3.12 -5.89 4.42
N ALA A 69 2.21 -6.80 4.14
CA ALA A 69 2.25 -7.67 2.96
C ALA A 69 1.47 -7.00 1.81
N CYS A 70 2.14 -6.79 0.68
CA CYS A 70 1.52 -6.29 -0.55
C CYS A 70 1.90 -7.22 -1.70
N PRO A 71 1.19 -8.35 -1.87
CA PRO A 71 1.47 -9.27 -2.97
C PRO A 71 1.22 -8.58 -4.32
N PRO A 72 2.02 -8.91 -5.36
CA PRO A 72 1.75 -8.40 -6.70
C PRO A 72 0.41 -8.94 -7.20
N PRO A 73 -0.31 -8.21 -8.08
CA PRO A 73 -1.48 -8.74 -8.75
C PRO A 73 -1.07 -9.98 -9.57
N LEU A 74 -1.70 -11.10 -9.30
CA LEU A 74 -1.42 -12.38 -9.97
C LEU A 74 -2.61 -12.75 -10.85
N GLU A 75 -2.37 -13.03 -12.12
CA GLU A 75 -3.42 -13.18 -13.12
C GLU A 75 -4.24 -14.48 -12.97
N GLU A 76 -3.60 -15.64 -12.72
CA GLU A 76 -4.31 -16.93 -12.69
C GLU A 76 -4.64 -17.50 -11.29
N TRP A 77 -3.78 -17.29 -10.31
CA TRP A 77 -3.88 -17.95 -8.99
C TRP A 77 -4.06 -17.00 -7.82
N ALA A 78 -4.31 -15.71 -8.09
CA ALA A 78 -4.39 -14.66 -7.07
C ALA A 78 -5.35 -14.98 -5.93
N ILE A 79 -6.50 -15.58 -6.24
CA ILE A 79 -7.52 -15.95 -5.24
C ILE A 79 -7.01 -17.04 -4.29
N CYS A 80 -6.23 -18.00 -4.79
CA CYS A 80 -5.68 -19.07 -3.96
C CYS A 80 -4.46 -18.59 -3.17
N ASP A 81 -3.60 -17.80 -3.79
CA ASP A 81 -2.35 -17.32 -3.19
C ASP A 81 -2.59 -16.37 -2.01
N ILE A 82 -3.68 -15.60 -2.01
CA ILE A 82 -4.01 -14.66 -0.93
C ILE A 82 -4.18 -15.34 0.42
N TRP A 83 -4.66 -16.59 0.45
CA TRP A 83 -4.86 -17.33 1.68
C TRP A 83 -3.57 -17.55 2.46
N SER A 84 -2.43 -17.64 1.77
CA SER A 84 -1.11 -17.75 2.41
C SER A 84 -0.69 -16.48 3.17
N SER A 85 -1.31 -15.34 2.85
CA SER A 85 -1.09 -14.07 3.55
C SER A 85 -2.13 -13.79 4.64
N LEU A 86 -3.30 -14.44 4.59
CA LEU A 86 -4.41 -14.22 5.52
C LEU A 86 -4.35 -15.14 6.75
N ARG A 87 -3.86 -16.37 6.60
CA ARG A 87 -3.85 -17.36 7.68
C ARG A 87 -2.46 -17.47 8.29
N MET A 88 -2.20 -16.65 9.31
CA MET A 88 -0.95 -16.72 10.08
C MET A 88 -1.15 -17.48 11.40
N PRO A 89 -0.12 -18.16 11.90
CA PRO A 89 -0.16 -18.78 13.22
C PRO A 89 -0.22 -17.70 14.31
N SER A 90 -0.63 -18.10 15.52
CA SER A 90 -0.59 -17.22 16.68
C SER A 90 0.82 -16.65 16.92
N GLY A 91 0.91 -15.34 17.18
CA GLY A 91 2.18 -14.64 17.37
C GLY A 91 2.82 -14.09 16.10
N VAL A 92 2.18 -14.23 14.94
CA VAL A 92 2.63 -13.69 13.64
C VAL A 92 1.48 -12.90 13.01
N ALA A 93 1.67 -11.60 12.78
CA ALA A 93 0.57 -10.69 12.46
C ALA A 93 0.93 -9.61 11.38
N PRO A 94 1.46 -9.98 10.21
CA PRO A 94 1.64 -9.01 9.14
C PRO A 94 0.28 -8.56 8.61
N ALA A 95 0.09 -7.25 8.36
CA ALA A 95 -1.13 -6.73 7.77
C ALA A 95 -1.10 -6.92 6.25
N LEU A 96 -2.20 -7.41 5.66
CA LEU A 96 -2.33 -7.56 4.21
C LEU A 96 -3.02 -6.35 3.58
N ILE A 97 -2.36 -5.73 2.60
CA ILE A 97 -2.88 -4.60 1.82
C ILE A 97 -2.54 -4.83 0.35
N LEU A 98 -3.55 -4.97 -0.48
CA LEU A 98 -3.38 -5.39 -1.88
C LEU A 98 -2.96 -4.23 -2.80
N GLU A 99 -3.41 -3.01 -2.50
CA GLU A 99 -3.17 -1.86 -3.36
C GLU A 99 -1.83 -1.18 -2.99
N PRO A 100 -0.90 -1.02 -3.95
CA PRO A 100 0.41 -0.41 -3.71
C PRO A 100 0.38 0.98 -3.08
N VAL A 101 -0.55 1.84 -3.50
CA VAL A 101 -0.70 3.18 -2.91
C VAL A 101 -1.21 3.10 -1.47
N ASN A 102 -2.11 2.17 -1.20
CA ASN A 102 -2.68 2.00 0.13
C ASN A 102 -1.68 1.38 1.12
N VAL A 103 -0.78 0.49 0.66
CA VAL A 103 0.28 -0.02 1.55
C VAL A 103 1.27 1.08 1.93
N ALA A 104 1.61 1.97 0.99
CA ALA A 104 2.44 3.14 1.26
C ALA A 104 1.76 4.11 2.24
N LEU A 105 0.46 4.37 2.05
CA LEU A 105 -0.33 5.19 2.98
C LEU A 105 -0.41 4.57 4.37
N CYS A 106 -0.57 3.26 4.48
CA CYS A 106 -0.56 2.57 5.77
C CYS A 106 0.80 2.70 6.47
N ALA A 107 1.90 2.48 5.74
CA ALA A 107 3.25 2.69 6.26
C ALA A 107 3.44 4.14 6.74
N ALA A 108 3.01 5.13 5.95
CA ALA A 108 3.03 6.53 6.33
C ALA A 108 2.26 6.79 7.63
N LYS A 109 1.06 6.24 7.78
CA LYS A 109 0.25 6.40 9.00
C LYS A 109 0.92 5.77 10.23
N LEU A 110 1.56 4.61 10.09
CA LEU A 110 2.30 3.97 11.19
C LEU A 110 3.49 4.82 11.64
N LEU A 111 4.27 5.34 10.70
CA LEU A 111 5.40 6.23 11.01
C LEU A 111 4.93 7.58 11.58
N ALA A 112 3.81 8.10 11.11
CA ALA A 112 3.21 9.35 11.57
C ALA A 112 2.72 9.34 13.02
N LEU A 113 2.67 8.19 13.70
CA LEU A 113 2.29 8.13 15.11
C LEU A 113 3.17 9.00 16.00
N LYS A 114 4.44 9.23 15.59
CA LYS A 114 5.41 10.08 16.29
C LYS A 114 5.95 11.22 15.42
N ASP A 115 5.37 11.49 14.26
CA ASP A 115 5.82 12.51 13.31
C ASP A 115 4.65 13.38 12.83
N GLU A 116 4.59 14.63 13.34
CA GLU A 116 3.53 15.58 12.98
C GLU A 116 3.65 16.06 11.54
N SER A 117 4.86 16.21 11.01
CA SER A 117 5.08 16.67 9.63
C SER A 117 4.53 15.64 8.63
N LEU A 118 4.71 14.36 8.95
CA LEU A 118 4.17 13.27 8.15
C LEU A 118 2.63 13.19 8.27
N ARG A 119 2.06 13.48 9.43
CA ARG A 119 0.59 13.62 9.60
C ARG A 119 0.02 14.70 8.69
N GLU A 120 0.71 15.84 8.56
CA GLU A 120 0.28 16.91 7.68
C GLU A 120 0.35 16.50 6.20
N SER A 121 1.38 15.77 5.80
CA SER A 121 1.49 15.21 4.45
C SER A 121 0.35 14.22 4.14
N ILE A 122 -0.04 13.41 5.12
CA ILE A 122 -1.19 12.49 4.97
C ILE A 122 -2.51 13.28 4.85
N ARG A 123 -2.73 14.33 5.67
CA ARG A 123 -3.93 15.18 5.57
C ARG A 123 -4.04 15.81 4.16
N ARG A 124 -2.95 16.35 3.64
CA ARG A 124 -2.92 16.92 2.27
C ARG A 124 -3.24 15.88 1.21
N PHE A 125 -2.66 14.71 1.30
CA PHE A 125 -2.96 13.61 0.38
C PHE A 125 -4.45 13.23 0.41
N GLN A 126 -5.02 13.06 1.60
CA GLN A 126 -6.44 12.72 1.75
C GLN A 126 -7.35 13.82 1.22
N GLN A 127 -7.03 15.09 1.47
CA GLN A 127 -7.80 16.21 0.93
C GLN A 127 -7.77 16.25 -0.60
N GLN A 128 -6.62 16.01 -1.22
CA GLN A 128 -6.51 15.93 -2.67
C GLN A 128 -7.40 14.82 -3.27
N GLN A 129 -7.54 13.67 -2.59
CA GLN A 129 -8.45 12.61 -3.06
C GLN A 129 -9.91 13.05 -2.97
N ILE A 130 -10.28 13.76 -1.90
CA ILE A 130 -11.63 14.32 -1.73
C ILE A 130 -11.93 15.34 -2.81
N ASP A 131 -11.04 16.31 -3.00
CA ASP A 131 -11.20 17.39 -3.97
C ASP A 131 -11.34 16.86 -5.40
N ARG A 132 -10.57 15.81 -5.73
CA ARG A 132 -10.66 15.14 -7.03
C ARG A 132 -12.04 14.52 -7.26
N LEU A 133 -12.58 13.80 -6.29
CA LEU A 133 -13.90 13.17 -6.41
C LEU A 133 -15.01 14.21 -6.53
N ILE A 134 -14.93 15.30 -5.77
CA ILE A 134 -15.89 16.39 -5.84
C ILE A 134 -15.86 17.06 -7.24
N GLU A 135 -14.68 17.25 -7.79
CA GLU A 135 -14.56 17.85 -9.13
C GLU A 135 -15.04 16.91 -10.24
N GLU A 136 -14.73 15.61 -10.14
CA GLU A 136 -15.25 14.60 -11.07
C GLU A 136 -16.80 14.57 -11.06
N ASP A 137 -17.42 14.64 -9.88
CA ASP A 137 -18.89 14.68 -9.73
C ASP A 137 -19.50 15.95 -10.37
N ARG A 138 -18.91 17.12 -10.11
CA ARG A 138 -19.33 18.39 -10.73
C ARG A 138 -19.28 18.36 -12.26
N LEU A 139 -18.28 17.70 -12.83
CA LEU A 139 -18.16 17.55 -14.28
C LEU A 139 -19.28 16.66 -14.84
N ILE A 140 -19.67 15.61 -14.14
CA ILE A 140 -20.78 14.75 -14.52
C ILE A 140 -22.10 15.53 -14.49
N GLU A 141 -22.40 16.23 -13.38
CA GLU A 141 -23.62 17.07 -13.25
C GLU A 141 -23.74 18.11 -14.37
N LYS A 142 -22.62 18.76 -14.70
CA LYS A 142 -22.58 19.74 -15.78
C LYS A 142 -22.92 19.12 -17.13
N ASN A 143 -22.36 17.95 -17.44
CA ASN A 143 -22.61 17.25 -18.70
C ASN A 143 -24.09 16.80 -18.79
N GLU A 144 -24.66 16.24 -17.73
CA GLU A 144 -26.07 15.87 -17.69
C GLU A 144 -26.99 17.08 -17.90
N THR A 145 -26.64 18.22 -17.33
CA THR A 145 -27.39 19.47 -17.50
C THR A 145 -27.39 19.95 -18.96
N ILE A 146 -26.25 19.85 -19.63
CA ILE A 146 -26.11 20.20 -21.06
C ILE A 146 -26.91 19.24 -21.93
N GLU A 147 -26.85 17.93 -21.66
CA GLU A 147 -27.62 16.94 -22.41
C GLU A 147 -29.13 17.15 -22.27
N LYS A 148 -29.62 17.43 -21.06
CA LYS A 148 -31.04 17.74 -20.81
C LYS A 148 -31.50 18.98 -21.58
N LYS A 149 -30.68 20.06 -21.63
CA LYS A 149 -31.00 21.26 -22.44
C LYS A 149 -31.06 20.94 -23.93
N ASN A 150 -30.07 20.22 -24.45
CA ASN A 150 -30.02 19.85 -25.87
C ASN A 150 -31.20 18.94 -26.28
N LEU A 151 -31.72 18.11 -25.39
CA LEU A 151 -32.92 17.27 -25.62
C LEU A 151 -34.20 18.11 -25.66
N GLN A 152 -34.31 19.17 -24.86
CA GLN A 152 -35.45 20.08 -24.84
C GLN A 152 -35.53 20.99 -26.04
N GLU A 153 -34.39 21.35 -26.64
CA GLU A 153 -34.27 22.24 -27.81
C GLU A 153 -34.40 21.52 -29.16
N ARG A 154 -34.55 20.17 -29.16
CA ARG A 154 -34.81 19.45 -30.42
C ARG A 154 -36.21 19.78 -30.95
N PRO A 155 -36.36 20.25 -32.19
CA PRO A 155 -37.67 20.48 -32.75
C PRO A 155 -38.49 19.18 -32.79
N ARG A 156 -39.72 19.26 -32.31
CA ARG A 156 -40.66 18.13 -32.42
C ARG A 156 -41.01 18.03 -33.91
N THR A 157 -40.46 16.99 -34.57
CA THR A 157 -40.83 16.59 -35.95
C THR A 157 -42.18 15.88 -35.94
#